data_66d6159142f06db795adeef64e898faf
#
_entry.id   66d6159142f06db795adeef64e898faf
#
_cell.length_a   1.000
_cell.length_b   1.000
_cell.length_c   1.000
_cell.angle_alpha   90.00
_cell.angle_beta   90.00
_cell.angle_gamma   90.00
#
_symmetry.space_group_name_H-M   'P 1'
#
loop_
_entity.id
_entity.type
_entity.pdbx_description
1 polymer ?
#
loop_
_entity_poly.entity_id
_entity_poly.type
_entity_poly.pdbx_seq_one_letter_code
_entity_poly.pdbx_strand_id
1 'polypeptide(L)'
;MALGLGALSLLSGCCMPSYVESARPAAEDDAMSRPFLAPLILTEDPLQDAIVRVVGSVSCTGTLISEDLVLTAHHCVVEHNEKGEVVHRDLAPEVVHVELGGDDLPWGDVSVRAIVTPACGYEQGDGDLAILVLDRKLVGMPTFTPRLTQAPEIGEEVSPWGFGRCALSSRAVRRESRLGGKIDRVTSGLFNAEASICPGDSGGPVLSRSREVVGVISASVMDTDPRTRGRSHFARLDKYQQLFSAAQEIAAGRSASELPPFRSCEGTPQPGRTAKAD
;
A
#
# COMPACT_ATOMS: atom_id res chain seq x y z
N MET A 1 31.32 -41.11 33.30
CA MET A 1 31.40 -40.38 32.02
C MET A 1 29.98 -40.18 31.53
N ALA A 2 29.41 -39.02 31.76
CA ALA A 2 28.07 -38.66 31.31
C ALA A 2 28.21 -37.60 30.19
N LEU A 3 27.82 -37.97 28.98
CA LEU A 3 27.80 -37.11 27.81
C LEU A 3 26.48 -36.31 27.87
N GLY A 4 26.59 -34.99 28.11
CA GLY A 4 25.48 -34.07 28.00
C GLY A 4 25.18 -33.73 26.53
N LEU A 5 24.01 -34.12 26.06
CA LEU A 5 23.48 -33.61 24.81
C LEU A 5 22.99 -32.17 25.03
N GLY A 6 23.72 -31.22 24.48
CA GLY A 6 23.25 -29.83 24.36
C GLY A 6 22.18 -29.74 23.30
N ALA A 7 20.96 -29.40 23.70
CA ALA A 7 19.88 -29.06 22.79
C ALA A 7 20.18 -27.71 22.14
N LEU A 8 20.48 -27.73 20.84
CA LEU A 8 20.60 -26.54 20.01
C LEU A 8 19.15 -26.02 19.74
N SER A 9 18.71 -25.04 20.50
CA SER A 9 17.48 -24.33 20.20
C SER A 9 17.68 -23.49 18.93
N LEU A 10 17.16 -24.00 17.83
CA LEU A 10 16.99 -23.20 16.61
C LEU A 10 15.92 -22.15 16.90
N LEU A 11 16.36 -20.95 17.22
CA LEU A 11 15.52 -19.76 17.21
C LEU A 11 15.16 -19.50 15.75
N SER A 12 14.06 -20.08 15.31
CA SER A 12 13.40 -19.67 14.07
C SER A 12 12.99 -18.22 14.27
N GLY A 13 13.71 -17.31 13.65
CA GLY A 13 13.33 -15.91 13.58
C GLY A 13 11.98 -15.80 12.85
N CYS A 14 10.89 -15.79 13.61
CA CYS A 14 9.58 -15.48 13.07
C CYS A 14 9.61 -14.01 12.67
N CYS A 15 9.48 -13.73 11.38
CA CYS A 15 9.14 -12.39 10.92
C CYS A 15 7.77 -12.03 11.50
N MET A 16 7.75 -11.11 12.44
CA MET A 16 6.49 -10.56 12.96
C MET A 16 6.03 -9.46 12.02
N PRO A 17 4.72 -9.35 11.73
CA PRO A 17 4.21 -8.19 11.03
C PRO A 17 4.53 -6.94 11.83
N SER A 18 4.82 -5.86 11.13
CA SER A 18 4.95 -4.55 11.76
C SER A 18 3.57 -3.92 11.81
N TYR A 19 3.11 -3.60 13.02
CA TYR A 19 1.87 -2.86 13.26
C TYR A 19 2.22 -1.54 13.92
N VAL A 20 1.83 -0.46 13.30
CA VAL A 20 1.91 0.86 13.88
C VAL A 20 0.50 1.35 14.11
N GLU A 21 0.09 1.40 15.36
CA GLU A 21 -1.20 1.96 15.78
C GLU A 21 -1.01 3.38 16.30
N SER A 22 -2.04 4.20 16.14
CA SER A 22 -2.05 5.55 16.70
C SER A 22 -1.93 5.50 18.22
N ALA A 23 -1.03 6.32 18.76
CA ALA A 23 -0.90 6.53 20.21
C ALA A 23 -2.06 7.36 20.80
N ARG A 24 -2.94 7.93 19.96
CA ARG A 24 -4.12 8.64 20.42
C ARG A 24 -5.09 7.64 21.05
N PRO A 25 -5.56 7.88 22.28
CA PRO A 25 -6.71 7.12 22.78
C PRO A 25 -7.84 7.27 21.79
N ALA A 26 -8.57 6.18 21.54
CA ALA A 26 -9.80 6.25 20.75
C ALA A 26 -10.62 7.41 21.30
N ALA A 27 -10.78 8.45 20.48
CA ALA A 27 -11.46 9.64 20.94
C ALA A 27 -12.90 9.25 21.27
N GLU A 28 -13.33 9.45 22.50
CA GLU A 28 -14.74 9.42 22.89
C GLU A 28 -15.54 10.55 22.21
N ASP A 29 -14.93 11.21 21.22
CA ASP A 29 -15.53 12.31 20.53
C ASP A 29 -16.54 11.75 19.50
N ASP A 30 -17.79 11.88 19.85
CA ASP A 30 -18.98 11.42 19.12
C ASP A 30 -18.98 11.92 17.65
N ALA A 31 -18.25 12.98 17.35
CA ALA A 31 -18.08 13.53 16.00
C ALA A 31 -17.18 12.67 15.10
N MET A 32 -16.15 12.03 15.68
CA MET A 32 -15.20 11.18 14.96
C MET A 32 -15.71 9.76 14.74
N SER A 33 -16.64 9.30 15.57
CA SER A 33 -17.26 7.98 15.44
C SER A 33 -18.39 7.94 14.40
N ARG A 34 -18.84 9.09 13.87
CA ARG A 34 -19.88 9.13 12.85
C ARG A 34 -19.34 8.68 11.49
N PRO A 35 -20.08 7.82 10.78
CA PRO A 35 -19.70 7.46 9.42
C PRO A 35 -19.56 8.71 8.53
N PHE A 36 -18.48 8.78 7.78
CA PHE A 36 -18.35 9.81 6.75
C PHE A 36 -19.24 9.45 5.57
N LEU A 37 -20.21 10.30 5.26
CA LEU A 37 -21.08 10.12 4.11
C LEU A 37 -20.42 10.81 2.91
N ALA A 38 -20.10 10.03 1.88
CA ALA A 38 -19.57 10.57 0.65
C ALA A 38 -20.56 11.58 0.04
N PRO A 39 -20.09 12.76 -0.42
CA PRO A 39 -20.94 13.67 -1.18
C PRO A 39 -21.37 12.99 -2.49
N LEU A 40 -22.50 13.39 -3.00
CA LEU A 40 -22.94 12.95 -4.32
C LEU A 40 -22.02 13.58 -5.37
N ILE A 41 -21.05 12.82 -5.86
CA ILE A 41 -20.12 13.25 -6.89
C ILE A 41 -20.57 12.64 -8.22
N LEU A 42 -20.82 13.50 -9.19
CA LEU A 42 -21.18 13.09 -10.55
C LEU A 42 -19.89 12.94 -11.36
N THR A 43 -19.24 11.79 -11.23
CA THR A 43 -18.11 11.39 -12.09
C THR A 43 -18.62 10.51 -13.22
N GLU A 44 -17.95 10.53 -14.38
CA GLU A 44 -18.27 9.62 -15.48
C GLU A 44 -18.10 8.15 -15.10
N ASP A 45 -17.15 7.88 -14.20
CA ASP A 45 -16.88 6.55 -13.62
C ASP A 45 -16.74 6.66 -12.10
N PRO A 46 -17.82 6.44 -11.33
CA PRO A 46 -17.81 6.56 -9.87
C PRO A 46 -16.74 5.68 -9.20
N LEU A 47 -16.35 4.57 -9.82
CA LEU A 47 -15.33 3.67 -9.25
C LEU A 47 -13.96 4.35 -9.13
N GLN A 48 -13.70 5.39 -9.93
CA GLN A 48 -12.46 6.16 -9.81
C GLN A 48 -12.33 6.88 -8.46
N ASP A 49 -13.43 7.17 -7.78
CA ASP A 49 -13.39 7.81 -6.46
C ASP A 49 -12.81 6.89 -5.37
N ALA A 50 -12.69 5.59 -5.64
CA ALA A 50 -11.92 4.68 -4.81
C ALA A 50 -10.40 4.87 -4.90
N ILE A 51 -9.91 5.63 -5.90
CA ILE A 51 -8.49 5.96 -6.02
C ILE A 51 -8.27 7.28 -5.29
N VAL A 52 -7.45 7.25 -4.25
CA VAL A 52 -7.26 8.33 -3.29
C VAL A 52 -5.80 8.76 -3.23
N ARG A 53 -5.52 9.94 -2.67
CA ARG A 53 -4.15 10.35 -2.37
C ARG A 53 -3.77 9.94 -0.96
N VAL A 54 -2.57 9.40 -0.80
CA VAL A 54 -1.96 9.11 0.49
C VAL A 54 -0.89 10.15 0.73
N VAL A 55 -1.02 10.91 1.79
CA VAL A 55 -0.12 12.01 2.14
C VAL A 55 0.55 11.70 3.46
N GLY A 56 1.87 11.64 3.43
CA GLY A 56 2.76 11.44 4.57
C GLY A 56 4.01 12.28 4.37
N SER A 57 5.19 11.68 4.50
CA SER A 57 6.46 12.32 4.14
C SER A 57 6.59 12.60 2.64
N VAL A 58 5.86 11.86 1.83
CA VAL A 58 5.71 12.02 0.38
C VAL A 58 4.24 11.94 0.00
N SER A 59 3.90 12.39 -1.20
CA SER A 59 2.55 12.23 -1.74
C SER A 59 2.52 11.04 -2.70
N CYS A 60 1.64 10.12 -2.42
CA CYS A 60 1.43 8.87 -3.13
C CYS A 60 -0.04 8.69 -3.54
N THR A 61 -0.31 7.57 -4.15
CA THR A 61 -1.65 7.10 -4.48
C THR A 61 -2.03 5.92 -3.58
N GLY A 62 -3.31 5.76 -3.30
CA GLY A 62 -3.88 4.62 -2.61
C GLY A 62 -5.19 4.19 -3.25
N THR A 63 -5.75 3.10 -2.75
CA THR A 63 -6.98 2.50 -3.26
C THR A 63 -7.87 2.06 -2.11
N LEU A 64 -9.09 2.56 -2.05
CA LEU A 64 -10.11 2.04 -1.15
C LEU A 64 -10.46 0.61 -1.53
N ILE A 65 -10.26 -0.33 -0.61
CA ILE A 65 -10.58 -1.76 -0.75
C ILE A 65 -11.72 -2.18 0.17
N SER A 66 -12.08 -1.33 1.11
CA SER A 66 -13.30 -1.34 1.90
C SER A 66 -13.63 0.09 2.33
N GLU A 67 -14.73 0.26 3.06
CA GLU A 67 -15.13 1.58 3.59
C GLU A 67 -14.11 2.20 4.56
N ASP A 68 -13.19 1.42 5.11
CA ASP A 68 -12.24 1.82 6.14
C ASP A 68 -10.80 1.31 5.90
N LEU A 69 -10.52 0.72 4.72
CA LEU A 69 -9.19 0.23 4.36
C LEU A 69 -8.71 0.84 3.05
N VAL A 70 -7.50 1.37 3.07
CA VAL A 70 -6.78 1.86 1.88
C VAL A 70 -5.53 1.04 1.64
N LEU A 71 -5.42 0.44 0.47
CA LEU A 71 -4.22 -0.24 -0.01
C LEU A 71 -3.28 0.78 -0.66
N THR A 72 -2.00 0.73 -0.32
CA THR A 72 -0.94 1.56 -0.90
C THR A 72 0.40 0.83 -0.88
N ALA A 73 1.49 1.49 -1.28
CA ALA A 73 2.84 0.94 -1.16
C ALA A 73 3.45 1.23 0.22
N HIS A 74 4.30 0.32 0.70
CA HIS A 74 4.96 0.49 2.00
C HIS A 74 5.89 1.71 2.01
N HIS A 75 6.64 1.92 0.93
CA HIS A 75 7.53 3.09 0.83
C HIS A 75 6.80 4.43 0.90
N CYS A 76 5.49 4.47 0.71
CA CYS A 76 4.67 5.68 0.85
C CYS A 76 4.42 6.09 2.31
N VAL A 77 4.60 5.15 3.24
CA VAL A 77 4.29 5.33 4.66
C VAL A 77 5.52 5.15 5.56
N VAL A 78 6.69 5.41 5.02
CA VAL A 78 7.95 5.46 5.75
C VAL A 78 8.52 6.86 5.76
N GLU A 79 9.47 7.10 6.68
CA GLU A 79 10.20 8.36 6.71
C GLU A 79 11.09 8.50 5.48
N HIS A 80 11.20 9.73 4.99
CA HIS A 80 12.17 10.11 3.97
C HIS A 80 13.09 11.19 4.53
N ASN A 81 14.38 11.12 4.20
CA ASN A 81 15.31 12.17 4.58
C ASN A 81 15.15 13.42 3.68
N GLU A 82 15.90 14.48 3.97
CA GLU A 82 15.88 15.73 3.21
C GLU A 82 16.20 15.57 1.70
N LYS A 83 16.80 14.47 1.32
CA LYS A 83 17.11 14.14 -0.09
C LYS A 83 16.01 13.31 -0.74
N GLY A 84 14.93 12.96 0.00
CA GLY A 84 13.86 12.10 -0.48
C GLY A 84 14.24 10.60 -0.49
N GLU A 85 15.33 10.21 0.18
CA GLU A 85 15.71 8.81 0.31
C GLU A 85 14.96 8.17 1.48
N VAL A 86 14.56 6.93 1.30
CA VAL A 86 13.83 6.15 2.29
C VAL A 86 14.68 5.87 3.52
N VAL A 87 14.14 6.13 4.71
CA VAL A 87 14.74 5.86 6.03
C VAL A 87 14.01 4.69 6.66
N HIS A 88 13.93 3.56 6.17
CA HIS A 88 13.37 2.29 6.71
C HIS A 88 12.76 2.35 8.14
N ARG A 89 11.91 3.35 8.37
CA ARG A 89 11.14 3.54 9.59
C ARG A 89 9.73 3.93 9.19
N ASP A 90 8.76 3.17 9.67
CA ASP A 90 7.36 3.46 9.40
C ASP A 90 6.96 4.79 10.05
N LEU A 91 6.14 5.55 9.35
CA LEU A 91 5.54 6.77 9.88
C LEU A 91 4.55 6.42 11.01
N ALA A 92 4.41 7.33 11.96
CA ALA A 92 3.30 7.26 12.89
C ALA A 92 1.97 7.50 12.13
N PRO A 93 0.91 6.72 12.41
CA PRO A 93 -0.36 6.88 11.71
C PRO A 93 -0.92 8.30 11.73
N GLU A 94 -0.64 9.04 12.80
CA GLU A 94 -1.12 10.42 13.01
C GLU A 94 -0.59 11.43 12.00
N VAL A 95 0.52 11.12 11.33
CA VAL A 95 1.11 12.00 10.31
C VAL A 95 0.76 11.56 8.89
N VAL A 96 0.00 10.46 8.76
CA VAL A 96 -0.49 9.97 7.47
C VAL A 96 -1.96 10.28 7.37
N HIS A 97 -2.39 10.82 6.24
CA HIS A 97 -3.79 11.05 5.96
C HIS A 97 -4.13 10.71 4.51
N VAL A 98 -5.41 10.51 4.29
CA VAL A 98 -5.96 10.12 2.99
C VAL A 98 -6.84 11.25 2.49
N GLU A 99 -6.47 11.81 1.35
CA GLU A 99 -7.24 12.84 0.68
C GLU A 99 -8.20 12.21 -0.35
N LEU A 100 -9.47 12.56 -0.22
CA LEU A 100 -10.55 12.12 -1.08
C LEU A 100 -10.83 13.15 -2.17
N GLY A 101 -11.06 12.69 -3.36
CA GLY A 101 -11.34 13.56 -4.49
C GLY A 101 -10.36 13.34 -5.63
N GLY A 102 -10.68 13.89 -6.79
CA GLY A 102 -9.97 13.56 -8.03
C GLY A 102 -9.05 14.63 -8.52
N ASP A 103 -9.58 15.79 -8.73
CA ASP A 103 -8.89 16.80 -9.51
C ASP A 103 -8.64 18.05 -8.67
N ASP A 104 -7.44 18.58 -8.78
CA ASP A 104 -6.94 19.82 -8.19
C ASP A 104 -6.98 19.88 -6.66
N LEU A 105 -8.16 19.87 -6.05
CA LEU A 105 -8.33 19.96 -4.60
C LEU A 105 -9.10 18.75 -4.06
N PRO A 106 -8.68 18.19 -2.92
CA PRO A 106 -9.46 17.19 -2.23
C PRO A 106 -10.77 17.82 -1.68
N TRP A 107 -11.85 17.08 -1.72
CA TRP A 107 -13.11 17.47 -1.07
C TRP A 107 -13.25 16.85 0.32
N GLY A 108 -12.36 15.95 0.71
CA GLY A 108 -12.32 15.33 2.02
C GLY A 108 -10.91 14.94 2.42
N ASP A 109 -10.71 14.81 3.72
CA ASP A 109 -9.49 14.35 4.36
C ASP A 109 -9.84 13.41 5.50
N VAL A 110 -9.13 12.30 5.61
CA VAL A 110 -9.40 11.25 6.59
C VAL A 110 -8.10 10.81 7.24
N SER A 111 -8.08 10.78 8.56
CA SER A 111 -6.94 10.33 9.35
C SER A 111 -6.80 8.82 9.31
N VAL A 112 -5.57 8.38 9.51
CA VAL A 112 -5.21 6.96 9.63
C VAL A 112 -5.02 6.63 11.10
N ARG A 113 -5.63 5.54 11.58
CA ARG A 113 -5.44 5.06 12.95
C ARG A 113 -4.46 3.90 13.09
N ALA A 114 -4.22 3.16 11.99
CA ALA A 114 -3.22 2.09 11.99
C ALA A 114 -2.65 1.90 10.58
N ILE A 115 -1.38 1.50 10.52
CA ILE A 115 -0.67 1.11 9.30
C ILE A 115 -0.27 -0.35 9.46
N VAL A 116 -0.62 -1.20 8.49
CA VAL A 116 -0.33 -2.62 8.50
C VAL A 116 0.59 -2.95 7.33
N THR A 117 1.80 -3.42 7.62
CA THR A 117 2.84 -3.68 6.64
C THR A 117 3.42 -5.08 6.78
N PRO A 118 3.95 -5.69 5.71
CA PRO A 118 4.70 -6.93 5.82
C PRO A 118 5.97 -6.73 6.65
N ALA A 119 6.28 -7.69 7.52
CA ALA A 119 7.46 -7.63 8.40
C ALA A 119 8.80 -7.62 7.65
N CYS A 120 8.83 -8.07 6.41
CA CYS A 120 10.05 -8.21 5.62
C CYS A 120 10.48 -6.91 4.93
N GLY A 121 9.71 -5.86 5.06
CA GLY A 121 9.95 -4.62 4.34
C GLY A 121 9.69 -4.74 2.83
N TYR A 122 10.30 -3.87 2.05
CA TYR A 122 10.05 -3.73 0.61
C TYR A 122 11.36 -3.71 -0.20
N GLU A 123 12.37 -4.46 0.19
CA GLU A 123 13.62 -4.50 -0.57
C GLU A 123 13.38 -4.97 -1.99
N GLN A 124 13.80 -4.15 -2.96
CA GLN A 124 13.61 -4.36 -4.39
C GLN A 124 12.12 -4.52 -4.81
N GLY A 125 11.19 -3.98 -4.00
CA GLY A 125 9.75 -4.01 -4.28
C GLY A 125 9.02 -5.25 -3.76
N ASP A 126 9.71 -6.28 -3.31
CA ASP A 126 9.08 -7.43 -2.68
C ASP A 126 8.57 -7.00 -1.29
N GLY A 127 7.26 -7.20 -1.04
CA GLY A 127 6.64 -6.73 0.19
C GLY A 127 6.34 -5.23 0.24
N ASP A 128 6.47 -4.51 -0.87
CA ASP A 128 6.16 -3.08 -0.93
C ASP A 128 4.64 -2.83 -0.93
N LEU A 129 4.01 -3.22 0.15
CA LEU A 129 2.57 -3.12 0.41
C LEU A 129 2.31 -2.56 1.79
N ALA A 130 1.31 -1.70 1.91
CA ALA A 130 0.75 -1.25 3.17
C ALA A 130 -0.77 -1.18 3.08
N ILE A 131 -1.45 -1.47 4.19
CA ILE A 131 -2.87 -1.23 4.32
C ILE A 131 -3.07 -0.23 5.46
N LEU A 132 -3.71 0.89 5.12
CA LEU A 132 -4.07 1.93 6.08
C LEU A 132 -5.46 1.61 6.61
N VAL A 133 -5.59 1.60 7.92
CA VAL A 133 -6.89 1.51 8.59
C VAL A 133 -7.32 2.94 8.92
N LEU A 134 -8.41 3.38 8.34
CA LEU A 134 -8.95 4.71 8.57
C LEU A 134 -9.58 4.83 9.95
N ASP A 135 -9.64 6.05 10.48
CA ASP A 135 -10.27 6.34 11.77
C ASP A 135 -11.80 6.31 11.70
N ARG A 136 -12.36 6.34 10.49
CA ARG A 136 -13.81 6.28 10.24
C ARG A 136 -14.13 5.55 8.94
N LYS A 137 -15.37 5.07 8.84
CA LYS A 137 -15.90 4.46 7.62
C LYS A 137 -16.36 5.51 6.60
N LEU A 138 -16.00 5.29 5.36
CA LEU A 138 -16.38 6.10 4.20
C LEU A 138 -17.63 5.51 3.54
N VAL A 139 -18.74 5.61 4.21
CA VAL A 139 -20.01 5.00 3.78
C VAL A 139 -20.46 5.59 2.42
N GLY A 140 -20.71 4.71 1.46
CA GLY A 140 -21.14 5.09 0.11
C GLY A 140 -19.99 5.38 -0.86
N MET A 141 -18.74 5.37 -0.41
CA MET A 141 -17.60 5.42 -1.34
C MET A 141 -17.47 4.09 -2.08
N PRO A 142 -17.16 4.13 -3.39
CA PRO A 142 -16.83 2.92 -4.13
C PRO A 142 -15.55 2.28 -3.61
N THR A 143 -15.39 1.00 -3.85
CA THR A 143 -14.19 0.23 -3.48
C THR A 143 -13.77 -0.69 -4.60
N PHE A 144 -12.48 -0.98 -4.71
CA PHE A 144 -11.98 -2.01 -5.60
C PHE A 144 -11.80 -3.34 -4.85
N THR A 145 -11.99 -4.42 -5.57
CA THR A 145 -11.73 -5.77 -5.04
C THR A 145 -10.29 -6.17 -5.28
N PRO A 146 -9.48 -6.44 -4.25
CA PRO A 146 -8.14 -7.00 -4.41
C PRO A 146 -8.20 -8.48 -4.80
N ARG A 147 -7.38 -8.88 -5.78
CA ARG A 147 -7.24 -10.29 -6.20
C ARG A 147 -6.23 -10.99 -5.30
N LEU A 148 -6.72 -11.72 -4.31
CA LEU A 148 -5.88 -12.34 -3.27
C LEU A 148 -5.61 -13.84 -3.50
N THR A 149 -6.38 -14.50 -4.35
CA THR A 149 -6.34 -15.97 -4.49
C THR A 149 -5.71 -16.47 -5.79
N GLN A 150 -5.54 -15.58 -6.75
CA GLN A 150 -4.98 -15.90 -8.06
C GLN A 150 -3.79 -15.00 -8.36
N ALA A 151 -2.68 -15.63 -8.73
CA ALA A 151 -1.47 -14.92 -9.16
C ALA A 151 -1.73 -14.13 -10.46
N PRO A 152 -1.03 -12.99 -10.66
CA PRO A 152 -0.96 -12.36 -11.96
C PRO A 152 -0.33 -13.31 -12.99
N GLU A 153 -0.82 -13.29 -14.24
CA GLU A 153 -0.38 -14.21 -15.28
C GLU A 153 0.41 -13.47 -16.37
N ILE A 154 1.45 -14.13 -16.91
CA ILE A 154 2.21 -13.59 -18.05
C ILE A 154 1.27 -13.44 -19.25
N GLY A 155 1.30 -12.26 -19.87
CA GLY A 155 0.42 -11.91 -21.00
C GLY A 155 -0.90 -11.25 -20.56
N GLU A 156 -1.24 -11.26 -19.28
CA GLU A 156 -2.39 -10.51 -18.75
C GLU A 156 -2.19 -9.01 -18.98
N GLU A 157 -3.22 -8.33 -19.48
CA GLU A 157 -3.18 -6.88 -19.66
C GLU A 157 -3.58 -6.18 -18.39
N VAL A 158 -2.78 -5.17 -18.02
CA VAL A 158 -2.96 -4.39 -16.80
C VAL A 158 -2.92 -2.89 -17.08
N SER A 159 -3.66 -2.14 -16.30
CA SER A 159 -3.75 -0.69 -16.35
C SER A 159 -3.46 -0.10 -14.97
N PRO A 160 -2.32 0.55 -14.78
CA PRO A 160 -2.02 1.31 -13.56
C PRO A 160 -2.82 2.61 -13.52
N TRP A 161 -3.12 3.08 -12.30
CA TRP A 161 -3.81 4.34 -12.05
C TRP A 161 -3.14 5.11 -10.92
N GLY A 162 -3.16 6.43 -10.99
CA GLY A 162 -2.63 7.23 -9.90
C GLY A 162 -2.78 8.73 -10.07
N PHE A 163 -2.21 9.45 -9.10
CA PHE A 163 -2.15 10.92 -9.04
C PHE A 163 -0.75 11.45 -9.42
N GLY A 164 0.08 10.62 -10.06
CA GLY A 164 1.42 11.00 -10.44
C GLY A 164 1.47 12.20 -11.37
N ARG A 165 2.49 13.03 -11.19
CA ARG A 165 2.75 14.17 -12.05
C ARG A 165 3.84 13.83 -13.06
N CYS A 166 3.45 13.69 -14.30
CA CYS A 166 4.41 13.65 -15.40
C CYS A 166 4.83 15.06 -15.76
N ALA A 167 6.10 15.30 -16.03
CA ALA A 167 6.67 16.64 -16.21
C ALA A 167 5.98 17.47 -17.31
N LEU A 168 5.39 16.81 -18.29
CA LEU A 168 4.68 17.47 -19.40
C LEU A 168 3.16 17.60 -19.15
N SER A 169 2.64 17.05 -18.05
CA SER A 169 1.23 17.18 -17.72
C SER A 169 0.95 18.51 -17.04
N SER A 170 -0.30 18.92 -17.09
CA SER A 170 -0.80 20.18 -16.55
C SER A 170 -0.38 20.40 -15.08
N ARG A 171 -0.48 21.64 -14.60
CA ARG A 171 -0.22 22.01 -13.20
C ARG A 171 -1.16 21.33 -12.20
N ALA A 172 -2.26 20.75 -12.68
CA ALA A 172 -3.26 20.08 -11.87
C ALA A 172 -2.81 18.70 -11.41
N VAL A 173 -3.15 18.33 -10.18
CA VAL A 173 -3.04 16.95 -9.68
C VAL A 173 -4.34 16.25 -10.04
N ARG A 174 -4.26 15.22 -10.89
CA ARG A 174 -5.44 14.50 -11.37
C ARG A 174 -5.25 13.00 -11.22
N ARG A 175 -6.36 12.32 -11.01
CA ARG A 175 -6.40 10.86 -11.18
C ARG A 175 -6.36 10.54 -12.65
N GLU A 176 -5.44 9.71 -13.04
CA GLU A 176 -5.31 9.34 -14.44
C GLU A 176 -5.00 7.84 -14.56
N SER A 177 -5.59 7.21 -15.57
CA SER A 177 -5.14 5.93 -16.06
C SER A 177 -3.80 6.11 -16.75
N ARG A 178 -2.85 5.25 -16.41
CA ARG A 178 -1.55 5.20 -17.09
C ARG A 178 -1.60 4.24 -18.26
N LEU A 179 -0.78 4.48 -19.26
CA LEU A 179 -0.60 3.52 -20.33
C LEU A 179 -0.04 2.23 -19.70
N GLY A 180 -0.84 1.22 -19.68
CA GLY A 180 -0.47 -0.10 -19.21
C GLY A 180 0.07 -0.98 -20.32
N GLY A 181 0.41 -2.22 -19.96
CA GLY A 181 0.93 -3.22 -20.89
C GLY A 181 0.55 -4.63 -20.46
N LYS A 182 1.18 -5.59 -21.12
CA LYS A 182 1.06 -6.99 -20.74
C LYS A 182 2.11 -7.34 -19.70
N ILE A 183 1.74 -8.15 -18.74
CA ILE A 183 2.68 -8.72 -17.77
C ILE A 183 3.69 -9.58 -18.54
N ASP A 184 4.98 -9.26 -18.41
CA ASP A 184 6.08 -9.95 -19.08
C ASP A 184 6.85 -10.86 -18.11
N ARG A 185 6.75 -10.61 -16.79
CA ARG A 185 7.44 -11.38 -15.78
C ARG A 185 6.63 -11.43 -14.48
N VAL A 186 6.66 -12.59 -13.82
CA VAL A 186 6.11 -12.79 -12.47
C VAL A 186 7.19 -13.44 -11.62
N THR A 187 7.44 -12.90 -10.42
CA THR A 187 8.39 -13.42 -9.43
C THR A 187 7.65 -13.78 -8.14
N SER A 188 8.38 -14.08 -7.05
CA SER A 188 7.80 -14.40 -5.74
C SER A 188 6.89 -13.30 -5.22
N GLY A 189 7.33 -12.05 -5.21
CA GLY A 189 6.59 -10.91 -4.64
C GLY A 189 6.18 -9.83 -5.63
N LEU A 190 6.67 -9.90 -6.88
CA LEU A 190 6.46 -8.87 -7.89
C LEU A 190 5.95 -9.44 -9.20
N PHE A 191 5.35 -8.57 -10.00
CA PHE A 191 5.24 -8.75 -11.44
C PHE A 191 5.65 -7.49 -12.19
N ASN A 192 6.01 -7.64 -13.44
CA ASN A 192 6.49 -6.55 -14.28
C ASN A 192 5.62 -6.39 -15.51
N ALA A 193 5.48 -5.15 -15.94
CA ALA A 193 4.96 -4.80 -17.27
C ALA A 193 5.59 -3.47 -17.69
N GLU A 194 5.54 -3.17 -18.99
CA GLU A 194 5.86 -1.84 -19.47
C GLU A 194 4.65 -0.92 -19.24
N ALA A 195 4.87 0.17 -18.51
CA ALA A 195 3.82 1.15 -18.20
C ALA A 195 4.39 2.57 -18.12
N SER A 196 3.53 3.57 -18.30
CA SER A 196 3.90 4.98 -18.13
C SER A 196 3.63 5.42 -16.69
N ILE A 197 4.60 5.27 -15.81
CA ILE A 197 4.48 5.62 -14.39
C ILE A 197 5.19 6.93 -14.10
N CYS A 198 4.57 7.79 -13.33
CA CYS A 198 5.11 9.10 -12.94
C CYS A 198 5.24 9.22 -11.41
N PRO A 199 6.11 10.13 -10.91
CA PRO A 199 6.22 10.39 -9.49
C PRO A 199 4.86 10.76 -8.86
N GLY A 200 4.45 10.04 -7.80
CA GLY A 200 3.15 10.17 -7.16
C GLY A 200 2.14 9.07 -7.53
N ASP A 201 2.41 8.25 -8.56
CA ASP A 201 1.60 7.05 -8.85
C ASP A 201 1.90 5.90 -7.89
N SER A 202 3.02 5.93 -7.18
CA SER A 202 3.39 4.94 -6.16
C SER A 202 2.21 4.64 -5.23
N GLY A 203 1.98 3.37 -4.95
CA GLY A 203 0.85 2.92 -4.12
C GLY A 203 -0.48 2.82 -4.86
N GLY A 204 -0.58 3.32 -6.07
CA GLY A 204 -1.78 3.24 -6.89
C GLY A 204 -2.10 1.83 -7.37
N PRO A 205 -3.37 1.56 -7.72
CA PRO A 205 -3.80 0.24 -8.15
C PRO A 205 -3.29 -0.10 -9.54
N VAL A 206 -2.97 -1.38 -9.73
CA VAL A 206 -2.80 -1.98 -11.03
C VAL A 206 -4.02 -2.85 -11.30
N LEU A 207 -4.85 -2.42 -12.24
CA LEU A 207 -6.14 -3.05 -12.51
C LEU A 207 -6.04 -4.06 -13.65
N SER A 208 -6.70 -5.21 -13.50
CA SER A 208 -6.99 -6.14 -14.57
C SER A 208 -8.09 -5.59 -15.49
N ARG A 209 -8.37 -6.29 -16.59
CA ARG A 209 -9.53 -5.98 -17.44
C ARG A 209 -10.87 -6.12 -16.70
N SER A 210 -10.96 -7.00 -15.71
CA SER A 210 -12.15 -7.15 -14.85
C SER A 210 -12.23 -6.09 -13.74
N ARG A 211 -11.29 -5.13 -13.71
CA ARG A 211 -11.19 -4.07 -12.71
C ARG A 211 -10.92 -4.56 -11.29
N GLU A 212 -10.31 -5.74 -11.14
CA GLU A 212 -9.75 -6.17 -9.87
C GLU A 212 -8.36 -5.55 -9.68
N VAL A 213 -7.99 -5.24 -8.47
CA VAL A 213 -6.63 -4.84 -8.14
C VAL A 213 -5.74 -6.09 -8.12
N VAL A 214 -4.83 -6.22 -9.08
CA VAL A 214 -3.89 -7.35 -9.18
C VAL A 214 -2.55 -7.04 -8.54
N GLY A 215 -2.26 -5.78 -8.29
CA GLY A 215 -1.03 -5.32 -7.65
C GLY A 215 -1.05 -3.84 -7.34
N VAL A 216 0.06 -3.39 -6.75
CA VAL A 216 0.31 -2.00 -6.36
C VAL A 216 1.55 -1.48 -7.07
N ILE A 217 1.51 -0.24 -7.52
CA ILE A 217 2.66 0.43 -8.15
C ILE A 217 3.75 0.61 -7.10
N SER A 218 4.91 -0.03 -7.32
CA SER A 218 6.04 -0.01 -6.41
C SER A 218 7.21 0.83 -6.96
N ALA A 219 7.73 0.48 -8.12
CA ALA A 219 8.85 1.17 -8.73
C ALA A 219 8.75 1.18 -10.25
N SER A 220 9.36 2.15 -10.89
CA SER A 220 9.42 2.23 -12.34
C SER A 220 10.67 2.96 -12.81
N VAL A 221 11.10 2.63 -14.02
CA VAL A 221 11.98 3.52 -14.78
C VAL A 221 11.08 4.63 -15.31
N MET A 222 11.07 5.74 -14.59
CA MET A 222 10.20 6.87 -14.90
C MET A 222 10.76 7.71 -16.06
N ASP A 223 9.87 8.16 -16.93
CA ASP A 223 10.15 9.16 -17.94
C ASP A 223 9.33 10.43 -17.63
N THR A 224 9.73 11.53 -18.19
CA THR A 224 9.00 12.81 -18.09
C THR A 224 7.83 12.88 -19.06
N ASP A 225 7.82 12.07 -20.14
CA ASP A 225 6.72 11.98 -21.07
C ASP A 225 5.70 10.89 -20.60
N PRO A 226 4.45 11.27 -20.29
CA PRO A 226 3.43 10.31 -19.85
C PRO A 226 3.06 9.25 -20.91
N ARG A 227 3.52 9.40 -22.13
CA ARG A 227 3.32 8.44 -23.22
C ARG A 227 4.42 7.39 -23.30
N THR A 228 5.57 7.65 -22.66
CA THR A 228 6.69 6.71 -22.65
C THR A 228 6.40 5.59 -21.64
N ARG A 229 6.48 4.35 -22.10
CA ARG A 229 6.39 3.17 -21.23
C ARG A 229 7.78 2.78 -20.77
N GLY A 230 7.96 2.69 -19.47
CA GLY A 230 9.16 2.16 -18.84
C GLY A 230 8.89 0.82 -18.18
N ARG A 231 9.96 0.06 -17.91
CA ARG A 231 9.85 -1.15 -17.11
C ARG A 231 9.38 -0.79 -15.71
N SER A 232 8.23 -1.31 -15.33
CA SER A 232 7.56 -1.04 -14.06
C SER A 232 7.44 -2.32 -13.24
N HIS A 233 7.58 -2.16 -11.93
CA HIS A 233 7.51 -3.22 -10.94
C HIS A 233 6.28 -2.99 -10.07
N PHE A 234 5.50 -4.03 -9.93
CA PHE A 234 4.23 -4.00 -9.19
C PHE A 234 4.26 -5.06 -8.10
N ALA A 235 3.95 -4.67 -6.86
CA ALA A 235 3.85 -5.60 -5.75
C ALA A 235 2.62 -6.49 -5.90
N ARG A 236 2.79 -7.81 -5.76
CA ARG A 236 1.71 -8.81 -5.86
C ARG A 236 0.87 -8.80 -4.59
N LEU A 237 -0.42 -9.09 -4.70
CA LEU A 237 -1.32 -9.17 -3.56
C LEU A 237 -1.57 -10.59 -3.07
N ASP A 238 -1.56 -11.57 -3.98
CA ASP A 238 -1.93 -12.96 -3.71
C ASP A 238 -1.00 -13.67 -2.71
N LYS A 239 0.17 -13.11 -2.44
CA LYS A 239 1.12 -13.61 -1.44
C LYS A 239 0.89 -13.07 -0.03
N TYR A 240 0.05 -12.06 0.11
CA TYR A 240 -0.11 -11.29 1.35
C TYR A 240 -1.52 -11.37 1.95
N GLN A 241 -2.26 -12.45 1.72
CA GLN A 241 -3.63 -12.63 2.24
C GLN A 241 -3.74 -12.36 3.75
N GLN A 242 -2.74 -12.79 4.52
CA GLN A 242 -2.72 -12.56 5.98
C GLN A 242 -2.63 -11.09 6.35
N LEU A 243 -1.94 -10.26 5.53
CA LEU A 243 -1.89 -8.81 5.72
C LEU A 243 -3.29 -8.20 5.62
N PHE A 244 -4.05 -8.60 4.60
CA PHE A 244 -5.43 -8.15 4.41
C PHE A 244 -6.34 -8.60 5.56
N SER A 245 -6.23 -9.85 6.01
CA SER A 245 -6.99 -10.36 7.15
C SER A 245 -6.66 -9.59 8.43
N ALA A 246 -5.37 -9.32 8.70
CA ALA A 246 -4.96 -8.55 9.86
C ALA A 246 -5.51 -7.12 9.84
N ALA A 247 -5.47 -6.45 8.68
CA ALA A 247 -6.04 -5.12 8.54
C ALA A 247 -7.56 -5.10 8.78
N GLN A 248 -8.28 -6.10 8.28
CA GLN A 248 -9.73 -6.26 8.55
C GLN A 248 -10.03 -6.46 10.03
N GLU A 249 -9.22 -7.26 10.73
CA GLU A 249 -9.39 -7.49 12.17
C GLU A 249 -9.15 -6.22 12.98
N ILE A 250 -8.12 -5.44 12.62
CA ILE A 250 -7.85 -4.13 13.23
C ILE A 250 -9.00 -3.17 12.91
N ALA A 251 -9.50 -3.14 11.68
CA ALA A 251 -10.65 -2.32 11.29
C ALA A 251 -11.91 -2.68 12.10
N ALA A 252 -12.08 -3.96 12.44
CA ALA A 252 -13.13 -4.46 13.30
C ALA A 252 -12.93 -4.14 14.81
N GLY A 253 -11.84 -3.47 15.19
CA GLY A 253 -11.56 -3.03 16.55
C GLY A 253 -10.68 -3.99 17.38
N ARG A 254 -10.10 -5.02 16.77
CA ARG A 254 -9.12 -5.87 17.45
C ARG A 254 -7.79 -5.13 17.57
N SER A 255 -7.15 -5.22 18.74
CA SER A 255 -5.80 -4.69 18.91
C SER A 255 -4.78 -5.49 18.10
N ALA A 256 -3.78 -4.82 17.53
CA ALA A 256 -2.67 -5.47 16.84
C ALA A 256 -1.91 -6.47 17.73
N SER A 257 -1.84 -6.20 19.03
CA SER A 257 -1.21 -7.10 20.02
C SER A 257 -1.94 -8.43 20.21
N GLU A 258 -3.19 -8.52 19.81
CA GLU A 258 -4.02 -9.73 19.91
C GLU A 258 -3.98 -10.58 18.63
N LEU A 259 -3.38 -10.06 17.56
CA LEU A 259 -3.30 -10.77 16.30
C LEU A 259 -2.18 -11.81 16.31
N PRO A 260 -2.42 -12.99 15.73
CA PRO A 260 -1.36 -13.98 15.62
C PRO A 260 -0.26 -13.46 14.68
N PRO A 261 1.02 -13.74 14.98
CA PRO A 261 2.09 -13.46 14.06
C PRO A 261 1.84 -14.22 12.75
N PHE A 262 1.97 -13.56 11.61
CA PHE A 262 1.87 -14.24 10.33
C PHE A 262 3.23 -14.34 9.64
N ARG A 263 3.43 -15.44 8.93
CA ARG A 263 4.61 -15.65 8.10
C ARG A 263 4.35 -15.01 6.75
N SER A 264 4.90 -13.83 6.53
CA SER A 264 4.66 -13.10 5.28
C SER A 264 5.80 -13.19 4.28
N CYS A 265 6.92 -13.81 4.66
CA CYS A 265 8.12 -13.78 3.86
C CYS A 265 8.57 -15.19 3.50
N GLU A 266 8.15 -15.68 2.35
CA GLU A 266 8.82 -16.77 1.65
C GLU A 266 9.97 -16.18 0.82
N GLY A 267 11.06 -15.82 1.48
CA GLY A 267 12.26 -15.33 0.85
C GLY A 267 13.42 -15.43 1.83
N THR A 268 14.58 -15.74 1.33
CA THR A 268 15.83 -15.95 2.04
C THR A 268 15.97 -15.02 3.25
N PRO A 269 16.32 -15.52 4.46
CA PRO A 269 16.64 -14.65 5.58
C PRO A 269 17.73 -13.68 5.14
N GLN A 270 17.48 -12.40 5.24
CA GLN A 270 18.51 -11.42 4.97
C GLN A 270 19.63 -11.57 5.98
N PRO A 271 20.90 -11.61 5.54
CA PRO A 271 22.03 -11.66 6.45
C PRO A 271 22.00 -10.38 7.30
N GLY A 272 21.90 -10.60 8.62
CA GLY A 272 21.78 -9.66 9.70
C GLY A 272 22.12 -8.21 9.42
N ARG A 273 21.12 -7.35 9.47
CA ARG A 273 21.33 -5.97 9.88
C ARG A 273 21.71 -5.97 11.35
N THR A 274 23.00 -5.98 11.65
CA THR A 274 23.47 -5.51 12.94
C THR A 274 23.07 -4.05 13.05
N ALA A 275 22.10 -3.76 13.92
CA ALA A 275 21.89 -2.42 14.41
C ALA A 275 23.25 -1.93 14.96
N LYS A 276 23.93 -1.04 14.26
CA LYS A 276 24.97 -0.23 14.88
C LYS A 276 24.23 0.71 15.82
N ALA A 277 24.31 0.36 17.09
CA ALA A 277 24.14 1.34 18.14
C ALA A 277 25.28 2.37 17.98
N ASP A 278 24.92 3.62 17.76
CA ASP A 278 25.69 4.81 18.14
C ASP A 278 24.72 5.82 18.74
#